data_6b925113bedc3b30f55bbc948454aadc
#
_entry.id   6b925113bedc3b30f55bbc948454aadc
#
_cell.length_a   1.000
_cell.length_b   1.000
_cell.length_c   1.000
_cell.angle_alpha   90.00
_cell.angle_beta   90.00
_cell.angle_gamma   90.00
#
_symmetry.space_group_name_H-M   'P 1'
#
loop_
_entity.id
_entity.type
_entity.pdbx_description
1 polymer ?
#
loop_
_entity_poly.entity_id
_entity_poly.type
_entity_poly.pdbx_seq_one_letter_code
_entity_poly.pdbx_strand_id
1 'polypeptide(L)'
;MSNQEPIKSLESIDLSYCTILDKNFSGVKFNGANFRGARFNNVDFTGASVVNSDFTDSRLTDCELDHAHAHMTDFSLTIFETCSVAGMTMLECQMEAVSPYSTDLSQIDMDDATQATRTDQEEGVSLKGGMC
;
A
#
# COMPACT_ATOMS: atom_id res chain seq x y z
N MET A 1 32.07 -5.35 13.94
CA MET A 1 31.71 -5.36 13.39
C MET A 1 30.60 -5.39 13.29
N SER A 2 30.09 -4.97 13.22
CA SER A 2 29.02 -5.08 13.28
C SER A 2 28.47 -5.46 12.23
N ASN A 3 27.80 -6.08 12.08
CA ASN A 3 27.25 -6.45 11.12
C ASN A 3 26.02 -6.01 11.05
N GLN A 4 25.74 -4.86 10.82
CA GLN A 4 24.52 -4.27 10.67
C GLN A 4 23.97 -4.63 9.40
N GLU A 5 23.40 -5.76 9.28
CA GLU A 5 22.74 -6.10 8.05
C GLU A 5 21.44 -5.40 7.96
N PRO A 6 20.97 -4.99 6.81
CA PRO A 6 19.66 -4.36 6.66
C PRO A 6 18.56 -5.32 7.07
N ILE A 7 17.49 -4.79 7.61
CA ILE A 7 16.35 -5.59 7.96
C ILE A 7 15.74 -6.11 6.68
N LYS A 8 15.55 -7.41 6.56
CA LYS A 8 15.02 -7.99 5.35
C LYS A 8 13.64 -8.59 5.52
N SER A 9 13.25 -8.90 6.75
CA SER A 9 11.99 -9.58 6.97
C SER A 9 11.41 -9.18 8.31
N LEU A 10 10.12 -8.85 8.32
CA LEU A 10 9.41 -8.47 9.53
C LEU A 10 8.10 -9.24 9.58
N GLU A 11 7.95 -10.09 10.59
CA GLU A 11 6.74 -10.88 10.70
C GLU A 11 5.90 -10.43 11.87
N SER A 12 4.62 -10.33 11.65
CA SER A 12 3.65 -10.03 12.70
C SER A 12 3.94 -8.73 13.44
N ILE A 13 4.57 -7.78 12.76
CA ILE A 13 4.88 -6.51 13.39
C ILE A 13 3.61 -5.68 13.49
N ASP A 14 3.44 -4.98 14.58
CA ASP A 14 2.27 -4.14 14.77
C ASP A 14 2.70 -2.68 14.80
N LEU A 15 2.41 -1.98 13.70
CA LEU A 15 2.67 -0.56 13.61
C LEU A 15 1.35 0.18 13.38
N SER A 16 0.24 -0.40 13.88
CA SER A 16 -1.06 0.21 13.69
C SER A 16 -1.11 1.57 14.36
N TYR A 17 -1.71 2.51 13.67
CA TYR A 17 -1.91 3.90 14.12
C TYR A 17 -0.62 4.66 14.40
N CYS A 18 0.51 4.12 13.94
CA CYS A 18 1.80 4.80 14.10
C CYS A 18 2.02 5.78 12.97
N THR A 19 2.83 6.79 13.24
CA THR A 19 3.31 7.69 12.20
C THR A 19 4.74 7.31 11.90
N ILE A 20 5.01 6.96 10.64
CA ILE A 20 6.31 6.47 10.21
C ILE A 20 6.88 7.44 9.20
N LEU A 21 8.02 8.02 9.51
CA LEU A 21 8.61 9.08 8.69
C LEU A 21 9.99 8.69 8.19
N ASP A 22 10.24 8.96 6.93
CA ASP A 22 11.60 8.91 6.35
C ASP A 22 12.29 7.57 6.53
N LYS A 23 11.52 6.48 6.40
CA LYS A 23 12.10 5.15 6.58
C LYS A 23 12.34 4.47 5.25
N ASN A 24 13.34 3.62 5.24
CA ASN A 24 13.65 2.86 4.04
C ASN A 24 13.32 1.39 4.30
N PHE A 25 12.21 0.94 3.70
CA PHE A 25 11.79 -0.46 3.77
C PHE A 25 11.95 -1.13 2.41
N SER A 26 12.81 -0.60 1.55
CA SER A 26 12.98 -1.20 0.22
C SER A 26 13.44 -2.64 0.35
N GLY A 27 12.81 -3.52 -0.39
CA GLY A 27 13.15 -4.94 -0.39
C GLY A 27 12.78 -5.71 0.86
N VAL A 28 12.14 -5.06 1.84
CA VAL A 28 11.77 -5.74 3.08
C VAL A 28 10.57 -6.64 2.82
N LYS A 29 10.52 -7.78 3.48
CA LYS A 29 9.39 -8.68 3.37
C LYS A 29 8.57 -8.60 4.64
N PHE A 30 7.32 -8.19 4.50
CA PHE A 30 6.38 -8.09 5.60
C PHE A 30 5.39 -9.25 5.51
N ASN A 31 5.20 -9.98 6.58
CA ASN A 31 4.23 -11.07 6.59
C ASN A 31 3.39 -10.95 7.86
N GLY A 32 2.10 -10.79 7.68
CA GLY A 32 1.20 -10.65 8.82
C GLY A 32 1.37 -9.35 9.56
N ALA A 33 1.82 -8.29 8.87
CA ALA A 33 2.05 -7.01 9.50
C ALA A 33 0.74 -6.25 9.66
N ASN A 34 0.61 -5.51 10.74
CA ASN A 34 -0.56 -4.68 10.98
C ASN A 34 -0.17 -3.22 10.84
N PHE A 35 -0.63 -2.60 9.74
CA PHE A 35 -0.40 -1.18 9.49
C PHE A 35 -1.72 -0.41 9.50
N ARG A 36 -2.74 -0.96 10.13
CA ARG A 36 -4.06 -0.33 10.14
C ARG A 36 -3.97 1.07 10.72
N GLY A 37 -4.51 2.04 10.02
CA GLY A 37 -4.52 3.43 10.48
C GLY A 37 -3.16 4.08 10.55
N ALA A 38 -2.11 3.44 10.05
CA ALA A 38 -0.77 4.01 10.09
C ALA A 38 -0.63 5.11 9.08
N ARG A 39 0.25 6.05 9.34
CA ARG A 39 0.54 7.13 8.42
C ARG A 39 2.00 7.04 8.03
N PHE A 40 2.24 6.87 6.73
CA PHE A 40 3.59 6.76 6.18
C PHE A 40 3.89 8.04 5.41
N ASN A 41 4.98 8.69 5.72
CA ASN A 41 5.37 9.89 5.01
C ASN A 41 6.82 9.76 4.57
N ASN A 42 7.03 9.83 3.28
CA ASN A 42 8.37 9.74 2.69
C ASN A 42 9.02 8.41 3.04
N VAL A 43 8.27 7.32 2.86
CA VAL A 43 8.76 5.98 3.17
C VAL A 43 9.00 5.24 1.86
N ASP A 44 10.10 4.53 1.78
CA ASP A 44 10.49 3.82 0.56
C ASP A 44 10.16 2.34 0.73
N PHE A 45 9.19 1.86 -0.04
CA PHE A 45 8.80 0.46 -0.08
C PHE A 45 9.20 -0.19 -1.42
N THR A 46 10.13 0.41 -2.15
CA THR A 46 10.51 -0.10 -3.46
C THR A 46 10.91 -1.57 -3.37
N GLY A 47 10.27 -2.41 -4.16
CA GLY A 47 10.58 -3.84 -4.19
C GLY A 47 10.20 -4.60 -2.93
N ALA A 48 9.49 -3.97 -2.00
CA ALA A 48 9.10 -4.66 -0.77
C ALA A 48 8.02 -5.70 -1.09
N SER A 49 7.90 -6.69 -0.23
CA SER A 49 6.88 -7.70 -0.36
C SER A 49 5.97 -7.63 0.86
N VAL A 50 4.67 -7.57 0.64
CA VAL A 50 3.71 -7.42 1.73
C VAL A 50 2.69 -8.54 1.59
N VAL A 51 2.64 -9.46 2.54
CA VAL A 51 1.80 -10.64 2.46
C VAL A 51 0.95 -10.77 3.72
N ASN A 52 -0.32 -11.10 3.54
CA ASN A 52 -1.24 -11.31 4.66
C ASN A 52 -1.25 -10.16 5.65
N SER A 53 -1.19 -8.94 5.14
CA SER A 53 -1.03 -7.77 5.99
C SER A 53 -2.24 -6.86 5.90
N ASP A 54 -2.31 -5.88 6.79
CA ASP A 54 -3.46 -5.00 6.90
C ASP A 54 -3.00 -3.55 6.79
N PHE A 55 -3.39 -2.88 5.69
CA PHE A 55 -3.17 -1.45 5.51
C PHE A 55 -4.48 -0.68 5.60
N THR A 56 -5.53 -1.30 6.13
CA THR A 56 -6.84 -0.67 6.17
C THR A 56 -6.76 0.69 6.84
N ASP A 57 -7.36 1.70 6.21
CA ASP A 57 -7.46 3.05 6.77
C ASP A 57 -6.09 3.70 6.97
N SER A 58 -5.07 3.27 6.24
CA SER A 58 -3.75 3.88 6.33
C SER A 58 -3.62 5.02 5.33
N ARG A 59 -2.58 5.81 5.47
CA ARG A 59 -2.33 6.91 4.57
C ARG A 59 -0.87 6.89 4.18
N LEU A 60 -0.60 6.86 2.89
CA LEU A 60 0.76 6.89 2.37
C LEU A 60 0.94 8.18 1.61
N THR A 61 1.85 9.04 2.06
CA THR A 61 2.13 10.33 1.43
C THR A 61 3.59 10.35 0.99
N ASP A 62 3.81 10.71 -0.26
CA ASP A 62 5.17 10.82 -0.83
C ASP A 62 5.94 9.52 -0.66
N CYS A 63 5.27 8.37 -0.82
CA CYS A 63 5.93 7.08 -0.66
C CYS A 63 6.25 6.46 -2.00
N GLU A 64 7.24 5.58 -2.03
CA GLU A 64 7.61 4.87 -3.24
C GLU A 64 7.26 3.42 -3.08
N LEU A 65 6.46 2.90 -4.00
CA LEU A 65 6.05 1.50 -3.99
C LEU A 65 6.38 0.83 -5.33
N ASP A 66 7.32 1.40 -6.07
CA ASP A 66 7.68 0.84 -7.37
C ASP A 66 8.14 -0.60 -7.19
N HIS A 67 7.60 -1.48 -8.00
CA HIS A 67 7.98 -2.89 -8.00
C HIS A 67 7.70 -3.62 -6.70
N ALA A 68 6.90 -3.04 -5.81
CA ALA A 68 6.49 -3.74 -4.60
C ALA A 68 5.47 -4.83 -4.97
N HIS A 69 5.38 -5.86 -4.15
CA HIS A 69 4.44 -6.94 -4.37
C HIS A 69 3.55 -7.09 -3.17
N ALA A 70 2.25 -7.05 -3.35
CA ALA A 70 1.31 -7.26 -2.27
C ALA A 70 0.47 -8.49 -2.57
N HIS A 71 0.25 -9.34 -1.58
CA HIS A 71 -0.53 -10.55 -1.75
C HIS A 71 -1.39 -10.76 -0.51
N MET A 72 -2.67 -10.96 -0.73
CA MET A 72 -3.63 -11.22 0.35
C MET A 72 -3.57 -10.13 1.41
N THR A 73 -3.45 -8.90 0.97
CA THR A 73 -3.31 -7.74 1.84
C THR A 73 -4.50 -6.81 1.63
N ASP A 74 -4.97 -6.20 2.71
CA ASP A 74 -6.14 -5.35 2.66
C ASP A 74 -5.71 -3.89 2.64
N PHE A 75 -5.99 -3.20 1.52
CA PHE A 75 -5.72 -1.78 1.37
C PHE A 75 -7.00 -0.96 1.41
N SER A 76 -8.09 -1.52 1.90
CA SER A 76 -9.35 -0.79 1.89
C SER A 76 -9.24 0.49 2.70
N LEU A 77 -9.85 1.55 2.24
CA LEU A 77 -9.86 2.86 2.87
C LEU A 77 -8.47 3.49 2.96
N THR A 78 -7.49 2.97 2.20
CA THR A 78 -6.15 3.54 2.18
C THR A 78 -6.14 4.78 1.31
N ILE A 79 -5.41 5.79 1.72
CA ILE A 79 -5.20 6.99 0.95
C ILE A 79 -3.79 6.95 0.40
N PHE A 80 -3.66 7.01 -0.94
CA PHE A 80 -2.36 7.11 -1.59
C PHE A 80 -2.23 8.54 -2.08
N GLU A 81 -1.29 9.29 -1.54
CA GLU A 81 -1.13 10.68 -1.92
C GLU A 81 0.27 10.90 -2.45
N THR A 82 0.39 11.25 -3.70
CA THR A 82 1.68 11.53 -4.37
C THR A 82 2.62 10.35 -4.22
N CYS A 83 2.12 9.15 -4.51
CA CYS A 83 2.92 7.94 -4.42
C CYS A 83 3.32 7.45 -5.79
N SER A 84 4.43 6.73 -5.86
CA SER A 84 4.90 6.11 -7.09
C SER A 84 4.62 4.62 -6.96
N VAL A 85 3.91 4.06 -7.95
CA VAL A 85 3.50 2.66 -7.91
C VAL A 85 3.82 1.91 -9.20
N ALA A 86 4.83 2.35 -9.93
CA ALA A 86 5.17 1.74 -11.21
C ALA A 86 5.63 0.30 -11.00
N GLY A 87 5.06 -0.62 -11.73
CA GLY A 87 5.45 -2.03 -11.65
C GLY A 87 5.04 -2.72 -10.37
N MET A 88 4.19 -2.10 -9.56
CA MET A 88 3.68 -2.76 -8.35
C MET A 88 2.68 -3.82 -8.75
N THR A 89 2.63 -4.92 -8.00
CA THR A 89 1.63 -5.96 -8.24
C THR A 89 0.79 -6.17 -7.00
N MET A 90 -0.48 -6.46 -7.21
CA MET A 90 -1.40 -6.78 -6.13
C MET A 90 -2.18 -8.02 -6.52
N LEU A 91 -2.02 -9.09 -5.74
CA LEU A 91 -2.71 -10.35 -5.98
C LEU A 91 -3.60 -10.68 -4.80
N GLU A 92 -4.85 -10.95 -5.07
CA GLU A 92 -5.83 -11.31 -4.03
C GLU A 92 -5.87 -10.29 -2.91
N CYS A 93 -5.76 -9.02 -3.28
CA CYS A 93 -5.81 -7.93 -2.31
C CYS A 93 -7.19 -7.29 -2.31
N GLN A 94 -7.48 -6.49 -1.29
CA GLN A 94 -8.73 -5.77 -1.21
C GLN A 94 -8.45 -4.29 -1.36
N MET A 95 -9.24 -3.61 -2.19
CA MET A 95 -9.03 -2.21 -2.55
C MET A 95 -10.32 -1.42 -2.44
N GLU A 96 -11.14 -1.70 -1.46
CA GLU A 96 -12.42 -1.02 -1.34
C GLU A 96 -12.25 0.40 -0.83
N ALA A 97 -12.85 1.37 -1.47
CA ALA A 97 -12.87 2.78 -1.06
C ALA A 97 -11.46 3.37 -0.92
N VAL A 98 -10.56 3.00 -1.83
CA VAL A 98 -9.21 3.57 -1.87
C VAL A 98 -9.29 4.97 -2.45
N SER A 99 -8.49 5.89 -1.93
CA SER A 99 -8.45 7.28 -2.41
C SER A 99 -7.10 7.60 -3.02
N PRO A 100 -7.02 7.66 -4.34
CA PRO A 100 -5.74 7.95 -5.00
C PRO A 100 -5.60 9.44 -5.32
N TYR A 101 -4.86 10.17 -4.53
CA TYR A 101 -4.60 11.57 -4.81
C TYR A 101 -3.22 11.72 -5.47
N SER A 102 -3.20 12.25 -6.67
CA SER A 102 -1.95 12.42 -7.44
C SER A 102 -1.15 11.13 -7.48
N THR A 103 -1.84 9.99 -7.55
CA THR A 103 -1.22 8.69 -7.63
C THR A 103 -1.94 7.92 -8.73
N ASP A 104 -1.20 7.40 -9.67
CA ASP A 104 -1.81 6.71 -10.82
C ASP A 104 -1.90 5.22 -10.52
N LEU A 105 -3.02 4.79 -9.99
CA LEU A 105 -3.21 3.38 -9.63
C LEU A 105 -3.28 2.47 -10.85
N SER A 106 -3.44 3.04 -12.06
CA SER A 106 -3.48 2.22 -13.26
C SER A 106 -2.14 1.56 -13.54
N GLN A 107 -1.07 2.01 -12.88
CA GLN A 107 0.24 1.42 -13.06
C GLN A 107 0.43 0.17 -12.21
N ILE A 108 -0.54 -0.17 -11.38
CA ILE A 108 -0.46 -1.37 -10.56
C ILE A 108 -1.06 -2.53 -11.32
N ASP A 109 -0.33 -3.66 -11.33
CA ASP A 109 -0.83 -4.86 -11.99
C ASP A 109 -1.67 -5.61 -10.96
N MET A 110 -2.98 -5.58 -11.14
CA MET A 110 -3.92 -6.20 -10.22
C MET A 110 -4.56 -7.40 -10.88
N ASP A 111 -4.67 -8.51 -10.16
CA ASP A 111 -5.38 -9.66 -10.69
C ASP A 111 -6.90 -9.43 -10.61
N ASP A 112 -7.67 -10.35 -11.16
CA ASP A 112 -9.11 -10.20 -11.22
C ASP A 112 -9.73 -10.13 -9.82
N ALA A 113 -9.18 -10.88 -8.89
CA ALA A 113 -9.71 -10.89 -7.53
C ALA A 113 -9.55 -9.51 -6.88
N THR A 114 -8.40 -8.87 -7.07
CA THR A 114 -8.16 -7.54 -6.54
C THR A 114 -9.07 -6.52 -7.21
N GLN A 115 -9.15 -6.58 -8.53
CA GLN A 115 -9.97 -5.62 -9.26
C GLN A 115 -11.44 -5.73 -8.89
N ALA A 116 -11.90 -6.91 -8.57
CA ALA A 116 -13.30 -7.10 -8.22
C ALA A 116 -13.67 -6.38 -6.92
N THR A 117 -12.70 -6.08 -6.06
CA THR A 117 -12.98 -5.39 -4.81
C THR A 117 -12.82 -3.89 -4.94
N ARG A 118 -12.31 -3.42 -6.08
CA ARG A 118 -11.93 -2.03 -6.19
C ARG A 118 -13.13 -1.11 -6.31
N THR A 119 -13.25 -0.15 -5.39
CA THR A 119 -14.26 0.89 -5.48
C THR A 119 -13.58 2.18 -5.06
N ASP A 120 -12.90 2.83 -6.03
CA ASP A 120 -12.10 4.01 -5.75
C ASP A 120 -12.95 5.20 -5.38
N GLN A 121 -12.45 6.00 -4.46
CA GLN A 121 -13.02 7.29 -4.17
C GLN A 121 -12.25 8.29 -4.99
N GLU A 122 -12.71 8.53 -6.20
CA GLU A 122 -11.96 9.42 -7.05
C GLU A 122 -12.35 10.82 -6.83
N GLU A 123 -11.38 11.72 -6.82
CA GLU A 123 -11.60 13.06 -6.65
C GLU A 123 -12.42 13.60 -7.73
N GLY A 124 -13.47 14.27 -7.45
CA GLY A 124 -14.32 14.88 -8.45
C GLY A 124 -15.19 13.97 -9.23
N VAL A 125 -15.28 12.73 -8.93
CA VAL A 125 -16.04 11.85 -9.69
C VAL A 125 -17.38 11.82 -9.28
N SER A 126 -18.20 11.84 -10.13
CA SER A 126 -19.42 11.61 -9.87
C SER A 126 -19.72 10.30 -10.21
N LEU A 127 -20.14 9.80 -9.80
CA LEU A 127 -20.35 8.63 -10.13
C LEU A 127 -21.16 8.41 -10.93
N LYS A 128 -21.19 8.36 -11.70
CA LYS A 128 -21.82 8.20 -12.50
C LYS A 128 -22.32 7.41 -12.65
N GLY A 129 -22.39 7.53 -12.56
CA GLY A 129 -22.79 6.89 -12.50
C GLY A 129 -23.25 6.68 -12.16
N GLY A 130 -23.27 6.99 -11.93
CA GLY A 130 -23.62 6.85 -11.52
C GLY A 130 -24.23 7.10 -11.06
N MET A 131 -24.28 7.34 -11.05
CA MET A 131 -24.63 7.60 -10.69
C MET A 131 -25.05 7.85 -10.34
N CYS A 132 -25.16 8.14 -10.26
CA CYS A 132 -25.33 8.39 -10.01
C CYS A 132 -25.69 8.43 -9.98
#